data_6fb2dce768eec2a167e2c4ae01e2e853
#
_entry.id   6fb2dce768eec2a167e2c4ae01e2e853
#
_cell.length_a   1.000
_cell.length_b   1.000
_cell.length_c   1.000
_cell.angle_alpha   90.00
_cell.angle_beta   90.00
_cell.angle_gamma   90.00
#
_symmetry.space_group_name_H-M   'P 1'
#
loop_
_entity.id
_entity.type
_entity.pdbx_description
1 polymer ?
#
loop_
_entity_poly.entity_id
_entity_poly.type
_entity_poly.pdbx_seq_one_letter_code
_entity_poly.pdbx_strand_id
1 'polypeptide(L)'
;SGAQFDAGVQGLWHAITSDDPASALPFFFPQSAYVQVKAISDPVGDYHSRLIANFEQDIHALHTQVGADGSRAKLGGLTVPGDQAVWVQPGAEYNKGSYWRVYGSTLHYTVDDQDHSFPVSSLISWRGQWYVVHLGEIR
;
A
#
# COMPACT_ATOMS: atom_id res chain seq x y z
N SER A 1 -12.07 -6.25 1.55
CA SER A 1 -12.11 -7.30 2.55
C SER A 1 -12.08 -8.66 1.89
N GLY A 2 -12.12 -9.70 2.68
CA GLY A 2 -12.13 -11.06 2.21
C GLY A 2 -10.75 -11.61 1.88
N ALA A 3 -10.73 -12.72 1.15
CA ALA A 3 -9.52 -13.50 0.93
C ALA A 3 -8.46 -12.76 0.13
N GLN A 4 -8.87 -11.97 -0.87
CA GLN A 4 -7.93 -11.21 -1.68
C GLN A 4 -7.25 -10.12 -0.86
N PHE A 5 -8.00 -9.41 -0.02
CA PHE A 5 -7.44 -8.40 0.85
C PHE A 5 -6.45 -9.03 1.84
N ASP A 6 -6.85 -10.13 2.48
CA ASP A 6 -5.99 -10.82 3.45
C ASP A 6 -4.70 -11.32 2.81
N ALA A 7 -4.78 -11.89 1.61
CA ALA A 7 -3.61 -12.32 0.86
C ALA A 7 -2.70 -11.13 0.52
N GLY A 8 -3.28 -9.99 0.17
CA GLY A 8 -2.54 -8.76 -0.10
C GLY A 8 -1.78 -8.27 1.13
N VAL A 9 -2.43 -8.25 2.27
CA VAL A 9 -1.80 -7.84 3.54
C VAL A 9 -0.66 -8.80 3.92
N GLN A 10 -0.87 -10.11 3.75
CA GLN A 10 0.19 -11.09 4.00
C GLN A 10 1.37 -10.90 3.06
N GLY A 11 1.11 -10.62 1.78
CA GLY A 11 2.17 -10.33 0.81
C GLY A 11 2.96 -9.09 1.17
N LEU A 12 2.28 -8.03 1.61
CA LEU A 12 2.93 -6.81 2.09
C LEU A 12 3.82 -7.11 3.31
N TRP A 13 3.30 -7.86 4.27
CA TRP A 13 4.06 -8.22 5.45
C TRP A 13 5.31 -9.05 5.09
N HIS A 14 5.15 -10.03 4.19
CA HIS A 14 6.28 -10.84 3.72
C HIS A 14 7.33 -9.97 3.03
N ALA A 15 6.90 -9.03 2.19
CA ALA A 15 7.80 -8.09 1.52
C ALA A 15 8.64 -7.30 2.53
N ILE A 16 8.01 -6.84 3.61
CA ILE A 16 8.69 -6.05 4.65
C ILE A 16 9.67 -6.93 5.45
N THR A 17 9.24 -8.09 5.90
CA THR A 17 10.10 -8.94 6.73
C THR A 17 11.26 -9.55 5.96
N SER A 18 11.12 -9.77 4.66
CA SER A 18 12.18 -10.36 3.82
C SER A 18 12.89 -9.35 2.90
N ASP A 19 12.52 -8.07 2.96
CA ASP A 19 13.05 -7.02 2.08
C ASP A 19 12.88 -7.40 0.60
N ASP A 20 11.69 -7.85 0.23
CA ASP A 20 11.37 -8.32 -1.12
C ASP A 20 10.11 -7.62 -1.62
N PRO A 21 10.25 -6.44 -2.26
CA PRO A 21 9.08 -5.68 -2.74
C PRO A 21 8.18 -6.46 -3.69
N ALA A 22 8.72 -7.40 -4.45
CA ALA A 22 7.95 -8.18 -5.41
C ALA A 22 6.81 -8.96 -4.74
N SER A 23 6.99 -9.40 -3.50
CA SER A 23 5.95 -10.12 -2.75
C SER A 23 4.70 -9.29 -2.49
N ALA A 24 4.83 -7.96 -2.50
CA ALA A 24 3.72 -7.04 -2.24
C ALA A 24 3.07 -6.48 -3.50
N LEU A 25 3.62 -6.75 -4.69
CA LEU A 25 3.07 -6.20 -5.94
C LEU A 25 1.60 -6.56 -6.16
N PRO A 26 1.11 -7.75 -5.81
CA PRO A 26 -0.32 -8.03 -5.95
C PRO A 26 -1.23 -7.13 -5.11
N PHE A 27 -0.70 -6.50 -4.05
CA PHE A 27 -1.42 -5.54 -3.21
C PHE A 27 -1.12 -4.09 -3.57
N PHE A 28 -0.17 -3.84 -4.46
CA PHE A 28 0.13 -2.50 -4.94
C PHE A 28 -0.78 -2.14 -6.10
N PHE A 29 -1.16 -0.86 -6.22
CA PHE A 29 -2.08 -0.41 -7.25
C PHE A 29 -1.55 -0.80 -8.62
N PRO A 30 -2.33 -1.53 -9.45
CA PRO A 30 -1.80 -2.07 -10.71
C PRO A 30 -1.45 -0.99 -11.73
N GLN A 31 -0.40 -1.21 -12.52
CA GLN A 31 -0.03 -0.29 -13.58
C GLN A 31 -1.18 -0.06 -14.56
N SER A 32 -1.88 -1.12 -14.96
CA SER A 32 -3.00 -1.01 -15.90
C SER A 32 -4.12 -0.12 -15.36
N ALA A 33 -4.40 -0.21 -14.05
CA ALA A 33 -5.36 0.67 -13.39
C ALA A 33 -4.85 2.11 -13.35
N TYR A 34 -3.59 2.30 -13.03
CA TYR A 34 -2.97 3.63 -12.96
C TYR A 34 -3.07 4.36 -14.29
N VAL A 35 -2.76 3.68 -15.38
CA VAL A 35 -2.87 4.24 -16.74
C VAL A 35 -4.32 4.63 -17.06
N GLN A 36 -5.30 3.85 -16.59
CA GLN A 36 -6.69 4.13 -16.86
C GLN A 36 -7.25 5.30 -16.05
N VAL A 37 -6.75 5.51 -14.82
CA VAL A 37 -7.34 6.54 -13.94
C VAL A 37 -6.58 7.86 -13.94
N LYS A 38 -5.29 7.88 -14.27
CA LYS A 38 -4.49 9.11 -14.18
C LYS A 38 -4.48 9.90 -15.47
N ALA A 39 -4.67 11.22 -15.35
CA ALA A 39 -4.69 12.18 -16.47
C ALA A 39 -3.36 12.91 -16.55
N ILE A 40 -2.28 12.17 -16.75
CA ILE A 40 -0.92 12.71 -16.88
C ILE A 40 -0.31 12.23 -18.20
N SER A 41 0.72 12.95 -18.67
CA SER A 41 1.25 12.75 -20.03
C SER A 41 1.99 11.42 -20.19
N ASP A 42 2.63 10.92 -19.14
CA ASP A 42 3.39 9.66 -19.18
C ASP A 42 3.08 8.85 -17.92
N PRO A 43 1.91 8.21 -17.84
CA PRO A 43 1.54 7.47 -16.63
C PRO A 43 2.41 6.24 -16.40
N VAL A 44 2.87 5.56 -17.45
CA VAL A 44 3.75 4.40 -17.29
C VAL A 44 5.09 4.82 -16.71
N GLY A 45 5.70 5.88 -17.24
CA GLY A 45 6.96 6.40 -16.71
C GLY A 45 6.84 6.87 -15.27
N ASP A 46 5.78 7.61 -14.96
CA ASP A 46 5.53 8.08 -13.60
C ASP A 46 5.29 6.90 -12.63
N TYR A 47 4.56 5.89 -13.07
CA TYR A 47 4.31 4.70 -12.26
C TYR A 47 5.61 4.05 -11.82
N HIS A 48 6.54 3.83 -12.75
CA HIS A 48 7.81 3.16 -12.44
C HIS A 48 8.81 4.07 -11.72
N SER A 49 8.97 5.32 -12.18
CA SER A 49 10.01 6.20 -11.65
C SER A 49 9.65 6.82 -10.30
N ARG A 50 8.37 6.94 -9.99
CA ARG A 50 7.91 7.54 -8.74
C ARG A 50 7.21 6.54 -7.84
N LEU A 51 6.10 5.95 -8.27
CA LEU A 51 5.28 5.09 -7.41
C LEU A 51 6.01 3.81 -6.99
N ILE A 52 6.48 3.04 -7.95
CA ILE A 52 7.17 1.77 -7.68
C ILE A 52 8.50 2.06 -6.98
N ALA A 53 9.27 3.04 -7.45
CA ALA A 53 10.55 3.38 -6.83
C ALA A 53 10.39 3.77 -5.37
N ASN A 54 9.39 4.61 -5.06
CA ASN A 54 9.10 4.99 -3.68
C ASN A 54 8.62 3.79 -2.86
N PHE A 55 7.79 2.94 -3.45
CA PHE A 55 7.29 1.74 -2.77
C PHE A 55 8.44 0.80 -2.38
N GLU A 56 9.39 0.59 -3.27
CA GLU A 56 10.57 -0.24 -2.99
C GLU A 56 11.43 0.36 -1.87
N GLN A 57 11.62 1.68 -1.90
CA GLN A 57 12.33 2.38 -0.82
C GLN A 57 11.61 2.25 0.52
N ASP A 58 10.28 2.37 0.50
CA ASP A 58 9.46 2.27 1.71
C ASP A 58 9.49 0.86 2.29
N ILE A 59 9.45 -0.18 1.46
CA ILE A 59 9.61 -1.57 1.90
C ILE A 59 10.95 -1.74 2.60
N HIS A 60 12.03 -1.26 2.00
CA HIS A 60 13.36 -1.37 2.59
C HIS A 60 13.44 -0.63 3.93
N ALA A 61 12.87 0.57 4.00
CA ALA A 61 12.86 1.35 5.25
C ALA A 61 12.11 0.64 6.37
N LEU A 62 10.95 0.05 6.05
CA LEU A 62 10.17 -0.72 7.03
C LEU A 62 10.87 -2.01 7.42
N HIS A 63 11.55 -2.67 6.48
CA HIS A 63 12.39 -3.82 6.78
C HIS A 63 13.47 -3.46 7.81
N THR A 64 14.13 -2.33 7.64
CA THR A 64 15.13 -1.84 8.59
C THR A 64 14.50 -1.51 9.94
N GLN A 65 13.31 -0.92 9.94
CA GLN A 65 12.60 -0.57 11.18
C GLN A 65 12.20 -1.81 11.97
N VAL A 66 11.68 -2.84 11.32
CA VAL A 66 11.35 -4.12 11.97
C VAL A 66 12.63 -4.83 12.42
N GLY A 67 13.67 -4.78 11.57
CA GLY A 67 15.00 -5.26 11.91
C GLY A 67 15.06 -6.73 12.26
N ALA A 68 15.90 -7.07 13.23
CA ALA A 68 16.10 -8.44 13.68
C ALA A 68 14.85 -9.07 14.31
N ASP A 69 13.87 -8.25 14.71
CA ASP A 69 12.62 -8.74 15.29
C ASP A 69 11.74 -9.44 14.24
N GLY A 70 12.00 -9.24 12.95
CA GLY A 70 11.19 -9.79 11.87
C GLY A 70 10.99 -11.30 11.94
N SER A 71 11.99 -12.05 12.42
CA SER A 71 11.90 -13.50 12.54
C SER A 71 10.95 -13.96 13.65
N ARG A 72 10.68 -13.09 14.64
CA ARG A 72 9.79 -13.36 15.77
C ARG A 72 8.47 -12.59 15.67
N ALA A 73 8.36 -11.68 14.71
CA ALA A 73 7.19 -10.83 14.56
C ALA A 73 6.03 -11.62 13.96
N LYS A 74 4.83 -11.32 14.46
CA LYS A 74 3.59 -11.93 13.97
C LYS A 74 2.67 -10.85 13.45
N LEU A 75 2.19 -11.04 12.22
CA LEU A 75 1.25 -10.12 11.61
C LEU A 75 -0.06 -10.10 12.38
N GLY A 76 -0.53 -8.90 12.75
CA GLY A 76 -1.84 -8.70 13.36
C GLY A 76 -2.91 -8.35 12.35
N GLY A 77 -2.57 -7.59 11.32
CA GLY A 77 -3.50 -7.20 10.26
C GLY A 77 -3.39 -5.74 9.88
N LEU A 78 -4.15 -5.35 8.87
CA LEU A 78 -4.23 -3.96 8.39
C LEU A 78 -5.61 -3.41 8.71
N THR A 79 -5.64 -2.33 9.49
CA THR A 79 -6.87 -1.60 9.78
C THR A 79 -7.04 -0.49 8.76
N VAL A 80 -8.14 -0.53 8.03
CA VAL A 80 -8.48 0.49 7.02
C VAL A 80 -9.71 1.26 7.53
N PRO A 81 -9.58 2.59 7.75
CA PRO A 81 -10.73 3.40 8.20
C PRO A 81 -11.67 3.68 7.02
N GLY A 82 -12.37 2.66 6.55
CA GLY A 82 -13.21 2.73 5.36
C GLY A 82 -14.35 3.75 5.44
N ASP A 83 -14.81 4.08 6.64
CA ASP A 83 -15.82 5.14 6.88
C ASP A 83 -15.28 6.54 6.59
N GLN A 84 -13.96 6.70 6.49
CA GLN A 84 -13.30 7.96 6.14
C GLN A 84 -12.86 8.00 4.68
N ALA A 85 -13.22 7.01 3.87
CA ALA A 85 -12.89 7.00 2.47
C ALA A 85 -13.57 8.15 1.74
N VAL A 86 -12.85 8.75 0.78
CA VAL A 86 -13.31 9.89 -0.01
C VAL A 86 -13.45 9.44 -1.46
N TRP A 87 -14.59 9.79 -2.07
CA TRP A 87 -14.79 9.58 -3.51
C TRP A 87 -14.07 10.71 -4.25
N VAL A 88 -13.07 10.34 -5.03
CA VAL A 88 -12.26 11.31 -5.79
C VAL A 88 -12.87 11.50 -7.16
N GLN A 89 -13.37 12.72 -7.43
CA GLN A 89 -13.96 13.09 -8.72
C GLN A 89 -12.88 13.25 -9.78
N PRO A 90 -13.22 13.07 -11.07
CA PRO A 90 -12.27 13.36 -12.14
C PRO A 90 -11.71 14.79 -12.02
N GLY A 91 -10.40 14.92 -12.17
CA GLY A 91 -9.69 16.19 -12.09
C GLY A 91 -9.21 16.59 -10.70
N ALA A 92 -9.72 15.96 -9.64
CA ALA A 92 -9.39 16.36 -8.26
C ALA A 92 -7.94 16.01 -7.88
N GLU A 93 -7.41 14.91 -8.43
CA GLU A 93 -6.04 14.43 -8.14
C GLU A 93 -5.28 14.07 -9.43
N TYR A 94 -5.42 14.90 -10.45
CA TYR A 94 -4.85 14.63 -11.79
C TYR A 94 -5.35 13.30 -12.35
N ASN A 95 -6.62 12.97 -12.09
CA ASN A 95 -7.26 11.75 -12.52
C ASN A 95 -8.36 12.01 -13.53
N LYS A 96 -8.51 11.11 -14.49
CA LYS A 96 -9.62 11.11 -15.44
C LYS A 96 -10.69 10.10 -15.05
N GLY A 97 -10.36 9.09 -14.26
CA GLY A 97 -11.29 8.14 -13.67
C GLY A 97 -11.44 8.37 -12.18
N SER A 98 -12.63 8.09 -11.65
CA SER A 98 -12.92 8.23 -10.23
C SER A 98 -12.53 6.98 -9.45
N TYR A 99 -12.25 7.16 -8.16
CA TYR A 99 -11.93 6.05 -7.25
C TYR A 99 -12.19 6.49 -5.80
N TRP A 100 -12.29 5.52 -4.90
CA TRP A 100 -12.25 5.78 -3.48
C TRP A 100 -10.81 5.87 -3.02
N ARG A 101 -10.51 6.82 -2.14
CA ARG A 101 -9.20 7.00 -1.51
C ARG A 101 -9.36 7.05 0.00
N VAL A 102 -8.47 6.38 0.72
CA VAL A 102 -8.46 6.42 2.18
C VAL A 102 -7.04 6.61 2.70
N TYR A 103 -6.89 7.55 3.63
CA TYR A 103 -5.66 7.77 4.38
C TYR A 103 -5.77 7.14 5.76
N GLY A 104 -4.63 6.97 6.42
CA GLY A 104 -4.62 6.62 7.84
C GLY A 104 -4.83 5.15 8.15
N SER A 105 -4.52 4.25 7.22
CA SER A 105 -4.50 2.82 7.52
C SER A 105 -3.31 2.50 8.41
N THR A 106 -3.43 1.44 9.21
CA THR A 106 -2.40 1.02 10.15
C THR A 106 -2.16 -0.48 10.06
N LEU A 107 -0.92 -0.87 9.85
CA LEU A 107 -0.53 -2.28 9.90
C LEU A 107 -0.06 -2.59 11.33
N HIS A 108 -0.61 -3.65 11.90
CA HIS A 108 -0.33 -4.10 13.27
C HIS A 108 0.45 -5.40 13.25
N TYR A 109 1.42 -5.50 14.15
CA TYR A 109 2.14 -6.75 14.37
C TYR A 109 2.58 -6.84 15.83
N THR A 110 2.95 -8.04 16.29
CA THR A 110 3.45 -8.26 17.64
C THR A 110 4.84 -8.85 17.58
N VAL A 111 5.66 -8.49 18.56
CA VAL A 111 6.97 -9.10 18.81
C VAL A 111 7.00 -9.47 20.28
N ASP A 112 7.15 -10.76 20.60
CA ASP A 112 7.15 -11.26 21.98
C ASP A 112 5.93 -10.73 22.78
N ASP A 113 4.74 -10.80 22.14
CA ASP A 113 3.46 -10.32 22.68
C ASP A 113 3.36 -8.80 22.93
N GLN A 114 4.32 -8.02 22.45
CA GLN A 114 4.26 -6.56 22.47
C GLN A 114 3.69 -6.04 21.16
N ASP A 115 2.73 -5.12 21.25
CA ASP A 115 2.10 -4.53 20.09
C ASP A 115 3.01 -3.49 19.42
N HIS A 116 3.08 -3.58 18.11
CA HIS A 116 3.75 -2.62 17.25
C HIS A 116 2.87 -2.27 16.06
N SER A 117 3.11 -1.13 15.47
CA SER A 117 2.37 -0.74 14.26
C SER A 117 3.17 0.25 13.44
N PHE A 118 2.77 0.38 12.16
CA PHE A 118 3.22 1.50 11.33
C PHE A 118 2.10 1.93 10.39
N PRO A 119 2.12 3.20 9.97
CA PRO A 119 1.09 3.70 9.06
C PRO A 119 1.30 3.15 7.65
N VAL A 120 0.19 2.96 6.95
CA VAL A 120 0.15 2.76 5.50
C VAL A 120 -0.61 3.97 4.96
N SER A 121 0.10 4.87 4.28
CA SER A 121 -0.36 6.25 4.10
C SER A 121 -1.60 6.38 3.23
N SER A 122 -1.67 5.63 2.12
CA SER A 122 -2.76 5.83 1.17
C SER A 122 -3.10 4.54 0.42
N LEU A 123 -4.39 4.19 0.48
CA LEU A 123 -4.95 3.15 -0.37
C LEU A 123 -5.97 3.76 -1.31
N ILE A 124 -6.07 3.19 -2.51
CA ILE A 124 -7.15 3.53 -3.44
C ILE A 124 -7.84 2.27 -3.92
N SER A 125 -9.10 2.43 -4.33
CA SER A 125 -9.92 1.31 -4.79
C SER A 125 -9.77 1.08 -6.29
N TRP A 126 -9.85 -0.19 -6.68
CA TRP A 126 -9.96 -0.58 -8.07
C TRP A 126 -10.80 -1.86 -8.14
N ARG A 127 -11.89 -1.79 -8.88
CA ARG A 127 -12.80 -2.96 -9.08
C ARG A 127 -13.23 -3.61 -7.77
N GLY A 128 -13.59 -2.78 -6.79
CA GLY A 128 -14.10 -3.25 -5.51
C GLY A 128 -13.05 -3.72 -4.51
N GLN A 129 -11.77 -3.53 -4.80
CA GLN A 129 -10.67 -3.92 -3.91
C GLN A 129 -9.83 -2.72 -3.53
N TRP A 130 -9.25 -2.76 -2.33
CA TRP A 130 -8.25 -1.79 -1.88
C TRP A 130 -6.86 -2.19 -2.34
N TYR A 131 -6.06 -1.20 -2.74
CA TYR A 131 -4.65 -1.38 -3.09
C TYR A 131 -3.83 -0.25 -2.46
N VAL A 132 -2.61 -0.57 -2.06
CA VAL A 132 -1.66 0.44 -1.59
C VAL A 132 -1.21 1.27 -2.80
N VAL A 133 -1.18 2.59 -2.64
CA VAL A 133 -0.58 3.50 -3.63
C VAL A 133 0.60 4.25 -3.03
N HIS A 134 0.53 4.61 -1.74
CA HIS A 134 1.66 5.16 -0.98
C HIS A 134 1.78 4.40 0.33
N LEU A 135 2.89 3.69 0.50
CA LEU A 135 3.14 2.94 1.73
C LEU A 135 3.67 3.88 2.81
N GLY A 136 4.73 4.62 2.52
CA GLY A 136 5.30 5.62 3.41
C GLY A 136 4.81 7.02 3.08
N GLU A 137 5.71 8.00 3.11
CA GLU A 137 5.37 9.39 2.80
C GLU A 137 4.79 9.52 1.39
N ILE A 138 3.71 10.30 1.26
CA ILE A 138 3.12 10.60 -0.05
C ILE A 138 4.04 11.58 -0.77
N ARG A 139 4.63 11.14 -1.88
CA ARG A 139 5.58 11.94 -2.63
C ARG A 139 5.66 11.56 -4.10
#